data_a5269eb6c32eed71597279b96eaf71e7
#
_entry.id   a5269eb6c32eed71597279b96eaf71e7
#
_cell.length_a   1.000
_cell.length_b   1.000
_cell.length_c   1.000
_cell.angle_alpha   90.00
_cell.angle_beta   90.00
_cell.angle_gamma   90.00
#
_symmetry.space_group_name_H-M   'P 1'
#
loop_
_entity.id
_entity.type
_entity.pdbx_description
1 polymer ?
#
loop_
_entity_poly.entity_id
_entity_poly.type
_entity_poly.pdbx_seq_one_letter_code
_entity_poly.pdbx_strand_id
1 'polypeptide(L)'
;VSFEPRSIPVDPDAQAALSSKGLDYRLIDPADVAALDGWIDADHRGFHHARPREVTRHYERRVMGERRLHGVFDSGVPDPIVPVATVSSWPTGLSVPGGRSVDGWAVSSVTVSPTHRRRGIARAMMEAELRTAKRAGAAVAMLTVTEATIYGRYGYAPAARAATIEIDRRRARWIGPSAPGRVHFVEPASLRETAAAISRRAVARTPGEIDRWSGVLDRMLGLVDPESDASRALRAVRYDDEHGQPQGFAAFRVTREPNEPGWAEFDVLAAATDDAERALWRVLVEQDFVSGVRGRLRSVEEPIEWLLEDPRAVRVTEASDHLWVRIVDAAAALGARRYGAAGELVLDIDDPLGYASGRYTLLASADGRAVVHVPRSDGSADGAGASGTSP
;
A
#
# COMPACT_ATOMS: atom_id res chain seq x y z
N VAL A 1 -9.96 13.69 -1.39
CA VAL A 1 -9.73 15.01 -2.02
C VAL A 1 -8.86 14.78 -3.26
N SER A 2 -9.41 15.05 -4.45
CA SER A 2 -8.65 14.97 -5.71
C SER A 2 -7.83 16.26 -5.85
N PHE A 3 -6.59 16.24 -5.44
CA PHE A 3 -5.64 17.29 -5.77
C PHE A 3 -4.42 16.68 -6.48
N GLU A 4 -3.74 17.50 -7.30
CA GLU A 4 -2.53 17.09 -8.01
C GLU A 4 -1.35 17.06 -7.00
N PRO A 5 -0.81 15.87 -6.64
CA PRO A 5 0.21 15.78 -5.60
C PRO A 5 1.51 16.52 -5.94
N ARG A 6 1.78 16.72 -7.24
CA ARG A 6 2.94 17.46 -7.72
C ARG A 6 2.79 18.98 -7.55
N SER A 7 1.57 19.49 -7.28
CA SER A 7 1.35 20.90 -7.02
C SER A 7 1.91 21.35 -5.66
N ILE A 8 2.17 20.43 -4.73
CA ILE A 8 2.82 20.75 -3.46
C ILE A 8 4.28 21.10 -3.73
N PRO A 9 4.79 22.27 -3.31
CA PRO A 9 6.18 22.64 -3.49
C PRO A 9 7.16 21.65 -2.87
N VAL A 10 8.40 21.63 -3.38
CA VAL A 10 9.51 20.91 -2.74
C VAL A 10 9.68 21.41 -1.31
N ASP A 11 9.95 20.49 -0.40
CA ASP A 11 10.13 20.84 1.01
C ASP A 11 11.40 21.71 1.21
N PRO A 12 11.26 22.94 1.71
CA PRO A 12 12.39 23.87 1.78
C PRO A 12 13.47 23.45 2.78
N ASP A 13 13.07 22.77 3.87
CA ASP A 13 14.04 22.35 4.90
C ASP A 13 14.93 21.22 4.36
N ALA A 14 14.33 20.24 3.65
CA ALA A 14 15.08 19.19 3.00
C ALA A 14 16.00 19.75 1.90
N GLN A 15 15.49 20.69 1.11
CA GLN A 15 16.26 21.33 0.05
C GLN A 15 17.47 22.08 0.64
N ALA A 16 17.27 22.89 1.67
CA ALA A 16 18.38 23.60 2.35
C ALA A 16 19.38 22.64 2.99
N ALA A 17 18.88 21.59 3.69
CA ALA A 17 19.76 20.60 4.36
C ALA A 17 20.62 19.80 3.38
N LEU A 18 20.13 19.52 2.17
CA LEU A 18 20.87 18.81 1.14
C LEU A 18 21.77 19.75 0.33
N SER A 19 21.33 20.97 0.02
CA SER A 19 22.15 22.00 -0.65
C SER A 19 23.39 22.37 0.15
N SER A 20 23.30 22.42 1.49
CA SER A 20 24.47 22.66 2.35
C SER A 20 25.55 21.58 2.23
N LYS A 21 25.24 20.44 1.60
CA LYS A 21 26.13 19.30 1.36
C LYS A 21 26.51 19.14 -0.12
N GLY A 22 26.21 20.15 -0.95
CA GLY A 22 26.46 20.13 -2.38
C GLY A 22 25.53 19.19 -3.16
N LEU A 23 24.36 18.89 -2.60
CA LEU A 23 23.36 18.01 -3.22
C LEU A 23 22.12 18.82 -3.60
N ASP A 24 21.53 18.49 -4.75
CA ASP A 24 20.30 19.13 -5.25
C ASP A 24 19.11 18.19 -5.04
N TYR A 25 18.12 18.64 -4.24
CA TYR A 25 16.87 17.91 -3.99
C TYR A 25 15.73 18.55 -4.77
N ARG A 26 15.22 17.86 -5.75
CA ARG A 26 14.20 18.39 -6.66
C ARG A 26 13.12 17.39 -7.04
N LEU A 27 11.97 17.93 -7.44
CA LEU A 27 10.87 17.19 -8.04
C LEU A 27 11.25 16.85 -9.49
N ILE A 28 10.89 15.64 -9.93
CA ILE A 28 11.02 15.20 -11.31
C ILE A 28 9.78 15.65 -12.08
N ASP A 29 9.98 16.34 -13.18
CA ASP A 29 8.92 16.61 -14.15
C ASP A 29 8.73 15.38 -15.06
N PRO A 30 7.56 14.73 -15.06
CA PRO A 30 7.30 13.59 -15.94
C PRO A 30 7.35 13.92 -17.43
N ALA A 31 7.23 15.19 -17.81
CA ALA A 31 7.39 15.64 -19.19
C ALA A 31 8.86 15.64 -19.65
N ASP A 32 9.80 15.75 -18.70
CA ASP A 32 11.23 15.53 -18.97
C ASP A 32 11.54 14.03 -18.97
N VAL A 33 11.41 13.41 -20.12
CA VAL A 33 11.62 11.97 -20.31
C VAL A 33 13.01 11.54 -19.86
N ALA A 34 14.04 12.37 -20.07
CA ALA A 34 15.41 12.03 -19.69
C ALA A 34 15.58 12.02 -18.15
N ALA A 35 15.02 13.00 -17.46
CA ALA A 35 15.03 13.05 -16.01
C ALA A 35 14.22 11.90 -15.39
N LEU A 36 13.05 11.57 -15.98
CA LEU A 36 12.22 10.44 -15.54
C LEU A 36 12.94 9.10 -15.75
N ASP A 37 13.58 8.89 -16.88
CA ASP A 37 14.37 7.69 -17.16
C ASP A 37 15.56 7.55 -16.21
N GLY A 38 16.27 8.64 -15.96
CA GLY A 38 17.35 8.67 -14.97
C GLY A 38 16.87 8.30 -13.56
N TRP A 39 15.67 8.77 -13.20
CA TRP A 39 15.06 8.42 -11.92
C TRP A 39 14.67 6.93 -11.86
N ILE A 40 14.05 6.37 -12.91
CA ILE A 40 13.71 4.95 -13.03
C ILE A 40 14.98 4.08 -12.94
N ASP A 41 16.05 4.45 -13.64
CA ASP A 41 17.32 3.71 -13.59
C ASP A 41 17.94 3.75 -12.18
N ALA A 42 17.81 4.87 -11.45
CA ALA A 42 18.29 4.98 -10.08
C ALA A 42 17.46 4.12 -9.12
N ASP A 43 16.14 4.08 -9.29
CA ASP A 43 15.23 3.23 -8.51
C ASP A 43 15.57 1.75 -8.71
N HIS A 44 15.65 1.28 -9.95
CA HIS A 44 16.05 -0.09 -10.29
C HIS A 44 17.41 -0.46 -9.70
N ARG A 45 18.40 0.43 -9.83
CA ARG A 45 19.72 0.22 -9.23
C ARG A 45 19.65 0.11 -7.70
N GLY A 46 18.83 0.94 -7.05
CA GLY A 46 18.67 0.96 -5.60
C GLY A 46 18.09 -0.34 -5.04
N PHE A 47 17.19 -0.99 -5.79
CA PHE A 47 16.58 -2.27 -5.45
C PHE A 47 17.26 -3.48 -6.09
N HIS A 48 18.42 -3.29 -6.74
CA HIS A 48 19.15 -4.36 -7.43
C HIS A 48 18.35 -5.05 -8.53
N HIS A 49 17.38 -4.37 -9.13
CA HIS A 49 16.66 -4.86 -10.28
C HIS A 49 17.50 -4.69 -11.55
N ALA A 50 17.27 -5.57 -12.54
CA ALA A 50 17.84 -5.38 -13.87
C ALA A 50 17.29 -4.08 -14.50
N ARG A 51 18.08 -3.48 -15.43
CA ARG A 51 17.57 -2.34 -16.21
C ARG A 51 16.30 -2.75 -16.94
N PRO A 52 15.25 -1.90 -16.92
CA PRO A 52 13.99 -2.25 -17.57
C PRO A 52 14.16 -2.31 -19.09
N ARG A 53 13.51 -3.31 -19.72
CA ARG A 53 13.36 -3.35 -21.18
C ARG A 53 12.43 -2.21 -21.62
N GLU A 54 12.47 -1.82 -22.89
CA GLU A 54 11.69 -0.66 -23.36
C GLU A 54 10.17 -0.80 -23.11
N VAL A 55 9.61 -1.99 -23.26
CA VAL A 55 8.20 -2.25 -22.94
C VAL A 55 7.88 -2.00 -21.46
N THR A 56 8.75 -2.42 -20.56
CA THR A 56 8.63 -2.18 -19.11
C THR A 56 8.84 -0.70 -18.79
N ARG A 57 9.85 -0.07 -19.42
CA ARG A 57 10.14 1.36 -19.25
C ARG A 57 8.97 2.25 -19.69
N HIS A 58 8.33 1.93 -20.81
CA HIS A 58 7.14 2.64 -21.27
C HIS A 58 6.01 2.58 -20.22
N TYR A 59 5.77 1.40 -19.66
CA TYR A 59 4.81 1.22 -18.57
C TYR A 59 5.21 2.02 -17.32
N GLU A 60 6.47 1.97 -16.91
CA GLU A 60 6.96 2.67 -15.73
C GLU A 60 6.90 4.19 -15.89
N ARG A 61 7.24 4.74 -17.05
CA ARG A 61 7.07 6.18 -17.34
C ARG A 61 5.62 6.61 -17.12
N ARG A 62 4.66 5.84 -17.61
CA ARG A 62 3.23 6.14 -17.42
C ARG A 62 2.84 6.10 -15.93
N VAL A 63 3.20 5.05 -15.24
CA VAL A 63 2.82 4.82 -13.85
C VAL A 63 3.53 5.77 -12.88
N MET A 64 4.84 5.96 -13.05
CA MET A 64 5.62 6.86 -12.22
C MET A 64 5.26 8.32 -12.51
N GLY A 65 4.89 8.64 -13.75
CA GLY A 65 4.39 9.97 -14.12
C GLY A 65 3.11 10.40 -13.37
N GLU A 66 2.33 9.48 -12.82
CA GLU A 66 1.16 9.78 -11.99
C GLU A 66 1.53 10.10 -10.54
N ARG A 67 2.77 9.87 -10.13
CA ARG A 67 3.26 10.03 -8.76
C ARG A 67 4.05 11.31 -8.59
N ARG A 68 4.27 11.69 -7.35
CA ARG A 68 5.22 12.70 -6.95
C ARG A 68 6.58 12.03 -6.78
N LEU A 69 7.52 12.34 -7.66
CA LEU A 69 8.85 11.76 -7.67
C LEU A 69 9.88 12.80 -7.26
N HIS A 70 10.75 12.47 -6.31
CA HIS A 70 11.90 13.29 -5.98
C HIS A 70 13.20 12.54 -6.24
N GLY A 71 14.19 13.27 -6.68
CA GLY A 71 15.57 12.83 -6.80
C GLY A 71 16.50 13.73 -5.99
N VAL A 72 17.57 13.13 -5.46
CA VAL A 72 18.73 13.86 -4.95
C VAL A 72 19.86 13.71 -5.95
N PHE A 73 20.42 14.81 -6.40
CA PHE A 73 21.44 14.85 -7.46
C PHE A 73 22.76 15.35 -6.91
N ASP A 74 23.86 14.83 -7.44
CA ASP A 74 25.22 15.28 -7.17
C ASP A 74 25.89 15.63 -8.50
N SER A 75 26.26 16.89 -8.67
CA SER A 75 26.92 17.35 -9.91
C SER A 75 28.36 16.83 -10.06
N GLY A 76 28.94 16.27 -8.98
CA GLY A 76 30.29 15.73 -8.98
C GLY A 76 30.40 14.27 -9.44
N VAL A 77 29.27 13.60 -9.76
CA VAL A 77 29.30 12.21 -10.26
C VAL A 77 29.43 12.18 -11.79
N PRO A 78 29.96 11.07 -12.36
CA PRO A 78 30.12 10.93 -13.82
C PRO A 78 28.82 11.07 -14.62
N ASP A 79 27.68 10.70 -14.03
CA ASP A 79 26.36 10.78 -14.65
C ASP A 79 25.41 11.59 -13.75
N PRO A 80 25.48 12.94 -13.84
CA PRO A 80 24.74 13.82 -12.93
C PRO A 80 23.23 13.90 -13.22
N ILE A 81 22.74 13.34 -14.33
CA ILE A 81 21.31 13.28 -14.65
C ILE A 81 20.60 12.15 -13.88
N VAL A 82 21.34 11.13 -13.45
CA VAL A 82 20.84 10.02 -12.67
C VAL A 82 20.93 10.35 -11.19
N PRO A 83 19.83 10.41 -10.43
CA PRO A 83 19.87 10.76 -9.03
C PRO A 83 20.63 9.72 -8.20
N VAL A 84 21.27 10.18 -7.14
CA VAL A 84 21.98 9.35 -6.15
C VAL A 84 21.04 8.84 -5.05
N ALA A 85 19.82 9.39 -4.99
CA ALA A 85 18.76 8.91 -4.12
C ALA A 85 17.39 9.22 -4.73
N THR A 86 16.39 8.38 -4.42
CA THR A 86 15.03 8.48 -4.94
C THR A 86 14.01 8.37 -3.83
N VAL A 87 12.84 8.96 -4.02
CA VAL A 87 11.61 8.69 -3.27
C VAL A 87 10.41 9.00 -4.17
N SER A 88 9.37 8.18 -4.06
CA SER A 88 8.07 8.42 -4.70
C SER A 88 6.95 8.45 -3.67
N SER A 89 5.93 9.26 -3.93
CA SER A 89 4.76 9.34 -3.06
C SER A 89 3.49 9.69 -3.82
N TRP A 90 2.34 9.35 -3.24
CA TRP A 90 1.03 9.67 -3.81
C TRP A 90 -0.07 9.60 -2.73
N PRO A 91 -1.18 10.35 -2.89
CA PRO A 91 -2.35 10.20 -2.05
C PRO A 91 -3.06 8.88 -2.35
N THR A 92 -3.53 8.20 -1.31
CA THR A 92 -4.30 6.95 -1.43
C THR A 92 -5.16 6.73 -0.19
N GLY A 93 -6.21 5.91 -0.31
CA GLY A 93 -7.03 5.52 0.83
C GLY A 93 -6.45 4.31 1.55
N LEU A 94 -6.53 4.32 2.89
CA LEU A 94 -6.30 3.14 3.72
C LEU A 94 -7.64 2.65 4.25
N SER A 95 -7.99 1.41 3.96
CA SER A 95 -9.20 0.79 4.50
C SER A 95 -9.07 0.58 6.01
N VAL A 96 -10.12 0.96 6.74
CA VAL A 96 -10.19 0.86 8.19
C VAL A 96 -11.47 0.12 8.62
N PRO A 97 -11.55 -0.41 9.86
CA PRO A 97 -12.72 -1.14 10.33
C PRO A 97 -14.04 -0.41 10.07
N GLY A 98 -15.06 -1.17 9.66
CA GLY A 98 -16.41 -0.68 9.37
C GLY A 98 -16.64 -0.29 7.90
N GLY A 99 -15.83 -0.80 6.98
CA GLY A 99 -15.98 -0.54 5.53
C GLY A 99 -15.71 0.92 5.15
N ARG A 100 -14.85 1.58 5.88
CA ARG A 100 -14.48 2.99 5.70
C ARG A 100 -13.04 3.11 5.21
N SER A 101 -12.67 4.31 4.82
CA SER A 101 -11.31 4.65 4.42
C SER A 101 -10.85 5.92 5.13
N VAL A 102 -9.56 6.01 5.39
CA VAL A 102 -8.89 7.22 5.86
C VAL A 102 -7.92 7.73 4.79
N ASP A 103 -7.86 9.05 4.63
CA ASP A 103 -6.94 9.67 3.68
C ASP A 103 -5.49 9.43 4.10
N GLY A 104 -4.70 8.89 3.18
CA GLY A 104 -3.33 8.50 3.41
C GLY A 104 -2.36 9.01 2.36
N TRP A 105 -1.09 9.01 2.74
CA TRP A 105 0.05 9.36 1.90
C TRP A 105 0.98 8.15 1.79
N ALA A 106 0.96 7.50 0.64
CA ALA A 106 1.85 6.37 0.38
C ALA A 106 3.25 6.86 0.00
N VAL A 107 4.27 6.19 0.53
CA VAL A 107 5.69 6.45 0.23
C VAL A 107 6.32 5.16 -0.28
N SER A 108 7.09 5.25 -1.34
CA SER A 108 7.77 4.11 -1.96
C SER A 108 9.09 4.55 -2.62
N SER A 109 9.82 3.61 -3.18
CA SER A 109 11.03 3.91 -3.96
C SER A 109 12.09 4.69 -3.18
N VAL A 110 12.18 4.46 -1.87
CA VAL A 110 13.16 5.13 -1.02
C VAL A 110 14.50 4.44 -1.19
N THR A 111 15.39 5.04 -1.97
CA THR A 111 16.75 4.52 -2.18
C THR A 111 17.80 5.56 -1.91
N VAL A 112 18.98 5.13 -1.49
CA VAL A 112 20.20 5.96 -1.40
C VAL A 112 21.37 5.14 -1.91
N SER A 113 22.06 5.64 -2.94
CA SER A 113 23.24 5.01 -3.49
C SER A 113 24.27 4.69 -2.38
N PRO A 114 24.87 3.51 -2.37
CA PRO A 114 25.90 3.13 -1.40
C PRO A 114 27.04 4.16 -1.28
N THR A 115 27.37 4.84 -2.37
CA THR A 115 28.41 5.89 -2.43
C THR A 115 28.02 7.18 -1.68
N HIS A 116 26.73 7.35 -1.36
CA HIS A 116 26.18 8.56 -0.74
C HIS A 116 25.54 8.31 0.63
N ARG A 117 25.68 7.10 1.17
CA ARG A 117 25.16 6.76 2.50
C ARG A 117 25.77 7.61 3.61
N ARG A 118 25.08 7.70 4.75
CA ARG A 118 25.49 8.42 5.98
C ARG A 118 25.68 9.94 5.81
N ARG A 119 25.16 10.51 4.74
CA ARG A 119 25.12 11.96 4.49
C ARG A 119 23.79 12.61 4.93
N GLY A 120 22.91 11.87 5.61
CA GLY A 120 21.59 12.35 6.05
C GLY A 120 20.53 12.45 4.95
N ILE A 121 20.78 11.92 3.75
CA ILE A 121 19.89 12.02 2.59
C ILE A 121 18.53 11.36 2.88
N ALA A 122 18.51 10.09 3.29
CA ALA A 122 17.27 9.39 3.61
C ALA A 122 16.47 10.10 4.70
N ARG A 123 17.14 10.68 5.70
CA ARG A 123 16.49 11.45 6.76
C ARG A 123 15.78 12.68 6.19
N ALA A 124 16.47 13.47 5.38
CA ALA A 124 15.91 14.67 4.77
C ALA A 124 14.69 14.34 3.91
N MET A 125 14.78 13.29 3.07
CA MET A 125 13.67 12.83 2.23
C MET A 125 12.46 12.35 3.05
N MET A 126 12.66 11.50 4.05
CA MET A 126 11.57 10.95 4.86
C MET A 126 10.86 12.03 5.70
N GLU A 127 11.61 12.95 6.29
CA GLU A 127 11.03 14.08 7.03
C GLU A 127 10.26 15.02 6.07
N ALA A 128 10.77 15.25 4.85
CA ALA A 128 10.09 16.02 3.82
C ALA A 128 8.75 15.37 3.41
N GLU A 129 8.73 14.04 3.25
CA GLU A 129 7.51 13.30 2.91
C GLU A 129 6.46 13.40 4.01
N LEU A 130 6.85 13.34 5.29
CA LEU A 130 5.91 13.52 6.40
C LEU A 130 5.34 14.96 6.46
N ARG A 131 6.18 15.98 6.25
CA ARG A 131 5.69 17.37 6.17
C ARG A 131 4.77 17.57 4.96
N THR A 132 5.08 16.91 3.84
CA THR A 132 4.24 16.90 2.65
C THR A 132 2.90 16.20 2.90
N ALA A 133 2.90 15.03 3.54
CA ALA A 133 1.68 14.33 3.94
C ALA A 133 0.76 15.22 4.81
N LYS A 134 1.33 15.91 5.79
CA LYS A 134 0.58 16.86 6.64
C LYS A 134 0.00 18.01 5.83
N ARG A 135 0.79 18.63 4.93
CA ARG A 135 0.31 19.70 4.03
C ARG A 135 -0.79 19.22 3.09
N ALA A 136 -0.73 17.95 2.68
CA ALA A 136 -1.75 17.31 1.87
C ALA A 136 -3.05 17.00 2.65
N GLY A 137 -3.07 17.16 3.97
CA GLY A 137 -4.20 16.80 4.83
C GLY A 137 -4.36 15.30 5.05
N ALA A 138 -3.32 14.50 4.78
CA ALA A 138 -3.36 13.07 5.03
C ALA A 138 -3.37 12.79 6.54
N ALA A 139 -4.25 11.90 6.97
CA ALA A 139 -4.32 11.47 8.37
C ALA A 139 -3.23 10.46 8.71
N VAL A 140 -2.77 9.70 7.72
CA VAL A 140 -1.73 8.69 7.87
C VAL A 140 -0.73 8.75 6.71
N ALA A 141 0.54 8.45 6.98
CA ALA A 141 1.51 8.10 5.96
C ALA A 141 1.79 6.59 6.04
N MET A 142 2.05 5.96 4.89
CA MET A 142 2.20 4.51 4.83
C MET A 142 3.26 4.06 3.84
N LEU A 143 3.86 2.92 4.12
CA LEU A 143 4.86 2.28 3.27
C LEU A 143 4.96 0.77 3.56
N THR A 144 5.63 0.05 2.68
CA THR A 144 6.10 -1.31 2.94
C THR A 144 7.60 -1.28 3.21
N VAL A 145 8.10 -2.11 4.14
CA VAL A 145 9.49 -2.07 4.58
C VAL A 145 10.30 -3.23 4.01
N THR A 146 11.53 -2.93 3.61
CA THR A 146 12.57 -3.93 3.37
C THR A 146 13.51 -4.07 4.56
N GLU A 147 13.66 -3.01 5.39
CA GLU A 147 14.48 -2.96 6.60
C GLU A 147 13.70 -2.28 7.73
N ALA A 148 13.15 -3.07 8.64
CA ALA A 148 12.28 -2.60 9.73
C ALA A 148 12.95 -1.55 10.66
N THR A 149 14.26 -1.61 10.86
CA THR A 149 14.98 -0.72 11.78
C THR A 149 15.09 0.74 11.32
N ILE A 150 14.78 1.02 10.05
CA ILE A 150 14.93 2.36 9.46
C ILE A 150 13.75 3.27 9.82
N TYR A 151 12.53 2.75 9.74
CA TYR A 151 11.32 3.58 9.69
C TYR A 151 10.71 3.91 11.06
N GLY A 152 11.01 3.11 12.10
CA GLY A 152 10.51 3.36 13.46
C GLY A 152 10.91 4.73 14.02
N ARG A 153 12.10 5.26 13.65
CA ARG A 153 12.58 6.61 14.03
C ARG A 153 11.72 7.76 13.49
N TYR A 154 10.92 7.50 12.46
CA TYR A 154 9.97 8.46 11.88
C TYR A 154 8.54 8.21 12.40
N GLY A 155 8.38 7.27 13.35
CA GLY A 155 7.10 6.92 13.96
C GLY A 155 6.24 5.97 13.13
N TYR A 156 6.80 5.31 12.11
CA TYR A 156 6.12 4.20 11.44
C TYR A 156 6.17 2.93 12.30
N ALA A 157 5.08 2.18 12.28
CA ALA A 157 4.99 0.88 12.95
C ALA A 157 4.15 -0.10 12.10
N PRO A 158 4.33 -1.42 12.28
CA PRO A 158 3.51 -2.43 11.62
C PRO A 158 2.02 -2.21 11.92
N ALA A 159 1.20 -2.12 10.88
CA ALA A 159 -0.25 -1.92 10.98
C ALA A 159 -1.05 -3.06 10.34
N ALA A 160 -0.52 -3.68 9.30
CA ALA A 160 -1.11 -4.88 8.71
C ALA A 160 -0.03 -5.92 8.42
N ARG A 161 -0.41 -7.18 8.64
CA ARG A 161 0.43 -8.35 8.33
C ARG A 161 -0.09 -9.01 7.06
N ALA A 162 0.81 -9.71 6.37
CA ALA A 162 0.47 -10.55 5.24
C ALA A 162 1.06 -11.95 5.40
N ALA A 163 0.39 -12.93 4.80
CA ALA A 163 0.82 -14.32 4.80
C ALA A 163 1.04 -14.84 3.38
N THR A 164 1.94 -15.79 3.25
CA THR A 164 1.98 -16.73 2.13
C THR A 164 1.33 -18.01 2.59
N ILE A 165 0.31 -18.45 1.86
CA ILE A 165 -0.40 -19.69 2.16
C ILE A 165 -0.18 -20.72 1.05
N GLU A 166 -0.10 -21.97 1.45
CA GLU A 166 -0.07 -23.14 0.57
C GLU A 166 -1.20 -24.08 0.94
N ILE A 167 -1.88 -24.62 -0.07
CA ILE A 167 -2.98 -25.58 0.09
C ILE A 167 -2.61 -26.85 -0.63
N ASP A 168 -2.50 -27.97 0.09
CA ASP A 168 -2.30 -29.30 -0.48
C ASP A 168 -3.63 -29.79 -1.11
N ARG A 169 -3.67 -29.86 -2.44
CA ARG A 169 -4.86 -30.26 -3.19
C ARG A 169 -5.38 -31.65 -2.81
N ARG A 170 -4.52 -32.60 -2.47
CA ARG A 170 -4.92 -33.98 -2.14
C ARG A 170 -5.79 -34.03 -0.89
N ARG A 171 -5.67 -33.02 0.00
CA ARG A 171 -6.38 -32.91 1.27
C ARG A 171 -7.46 -31.83 1.23
N ALA A 172 -7.54 -31.05 0.16
CA ALA A 172 -8.37 -29.86 0.04
C ALA A 172 -9.77 -30.19 -0.53
N ARG A 173 -10.45 -31.20 0.03
CA ARG A 173 -11.84 -31.47 -0.34
C ARG A 173 -12.74 -30.34 0.14
N TRP A 174 -13.47 -29.74 -0.79
CA TRP A 174 -14.36 -28.62 -0.52
C TRP A 174 -15.62 -29.07 0.26
N ILE A 175 -15.93 -28.42 1.36
CA ILE A 175 -17.14 -28.60 2.16
C ILE A 175 -17.93 -27.28 2.36
N GLY A 176 -17.36 -26.16 1.92
CA GLY A 176 -18.05 -24.87 2.01
C GLY A 176 -19.32 -24.80 1.17
N PRO A 177 -20.22 -23.84 1.44
CA PRO A 177 -21.44 -23.68 0.69
C PRO A 177 -21.15 -23.31 -0.78
N SER A 178 -22.06 -23.68 -1.66
CA SER A 178 -22.01 -23.27 -3.07
C SER A 178 -22.44 -21.81 -3.19
N ALA A 179 -21.69 -21.03 -3.96
CA ALA A 179 -22.09 -19.67 -4.32
C ALA A 179 -23.19 -19.70 -5.41
N PRO A 180 -24.18 -18.81 -5.37
CA PRO A 180 -25.32 -18.84 -6.30
C PRO A 180 -24.99 -18.38 -7.72
N GLY A 181 -23.88 -17.70 -7.94
CA GLY A 181 -23.45 -17.20 -9.25
C GLY A 181 -22.64 -18.20 -10.07
N ARG A 182 -21.81 -17.69 -10.97
CA ARG A 182 -20.95 -18.50 -11.85
C ARG A 182 -19.53 -17.96 -11.92
N VAL A 183 -18.57 -18.88 -12.07
CA VAL A 183 -17.18 -18.53 -12.40
C VAL A 183 -16.93 -18.82 -13.89
N HIS A 184 -16.30 -17.89 -14.56
CA HIS A 184 -15.93 -17.97 -15.97
C HIS A 184 -14.43 -17.80 -16.13
N PHE A 185 -13.81 -18.59 -17.01
CA PHE A 185 -12.52 -18.22 -17.56
C PHE A 185 -12.68 -17.02 -18.48
N VAL A 186 -11.82 -16.05 -18.33
CA VAL A 186 -11.82 -14.82 -19.12
C VAL A 186 -10.40 -14.47 -19.55
N GLU A 187 -10.29 -13.76 -20.66
CA GLU A 187 -8.99 -13.19 -21.04
C GLU A 187 -8.58 -12.12 -20.02
N PRO A 188 -7.32 -12.14 -19.50
CA PRO A 188 -6.89 -11.16 -18.50
C PRO A 188 -7.13 -9.70 -18.92
N ALA A 189 -6.95 -9.37 -20.21
CA ALA A 189 -7.19 -8.03 -20.74
C ALA A 189 -8.65 -7.58 -20.61
N SER A 190 -9.62 -8.51 -20.69
CA SER A 190 -11.04 -8.20 -20.54
C SER A 190 -11.44 -7.78 -19.13
N LEU A 191 -10.58 -8.09 -18.13
CA LEU A 191 -10.81 -7.68 -16.75
C LEU A 191 -10.43 -6.22 -16.48
N ARG A 192 -9.69 -5.56 -17.36
CA ARG A 192 -9.12 -4.23 -17.11
C ARG A 192 -10.15 -3.23 -16.57
N GLU A 193 -11.35 -3.20 -17.17
CA GLU A 193 -12.40 -2.26 -16.77
C GLU A 193 -13.09 -2.67 -15.45
N THR A 194 -13.35 -3.96 -15.27
CA THR A 194 -14.09 -4.47 -14.11
C THR A 194 -13.22 -4.67 -12.89
N ALA A 195 -11.93 -4.99 -13.07
CA ALA A 195 -10.98 -5.26 -11.97
C ALA A 195 -10.84 -4.08 -11.00
N ALA A 196 -10.80 -2.85 -11.50
CA ALA A 196 -10.71 -1.65 -10.66
C ALA A 196 -11.94 -1.48 -9.77
N ALA A 197 -13.15 -1.68 -10.32
CA ALA A 197 -14.40 -1.58 -9.55
C ALA A 197 -14.55 -2.70 -8.52
N ILE A 198 -14.20 -3.94 -8.88
CA ILE A 198 -14.17 -5.08 -7.96
C ILE A 198 -13.14 -4.84 -6.85
N SER A 199 -11.92 -4.42 -7.21
CA SER A 199 -10.83 -4.17 -6.24
C SER A 199 -11.22 -3.12 -5.21
N ARG A 200 -11.82 -2.00 -5.61
CA ARG A 200 -12.28 -0.97 -4.65
C ARG A 200 -13.28 -1.54 -3.63
N ARG A 201 -14.22 -2.38 -4.08
CA ARG A 201 -15.19 -3.03 -3.18
C ARG A 201 -14.53 -4.06 -2.29
N ALA A 202 -13.57 -4.82 -2.80
CA ALA A 202 -12.80 -5.80 -2.04
C ALA A 202 -11.95 -5.10 -0.96
N VAL A 203 -11.24 -4.03 -1.30
CA VAL A 203 -10.44 -3.21 -0.37
C VAL A 203 -11.30 -2.67 0.77
N ALA A 204 -12.51 -2.16 0.48
CA ALA A 204 -13.42 -1.64 1.51
C ALA A 204 -13.85 -2.69 2.54
N ARG A 205 -13.77 -3.99 2.22
CA ARG A 205 -14.10 -5.10 3.12
C ARG A 205 -12.92 -5.53 4.01
N THR A 206 -11.69 -5.17 3.63
CA THR A 206 -10.48 -5.68 4.27
C THR A 206 -9.71 -4.54 4.92
N PRO A 207 -9.87 -4.30 6.24
CA PRO A 207 -9.10 -3.28 6.95
C PRO A 207 -7.59 -3.53 6.81
N GLY A 208 -6.82 -2.47 6.54
CA GLY A 208 -5.39 -2.55 6.30
C GLY A 208 -4.99 -2.64 4.82
N GLU A 209 -5.95 -2.77 3.91
CA GLU A 209 -5.71 -2.68 2.47
C GLU A 209 -5.66 -1.21 2.01
N ILE A 210 -4.89 -0.95 0.95
CA ILE A 210 -4.85 0.35 0.28
C ILE A 210 -5.50 0.27 -1.11
N ASP A 211 -5.96 1.40 -1.62
CA ASP A 211 -6.51 1.46 -2.97
C ASP A 211 -5.49 0.98 -4.00
N ARG A 212 -5.94 0.10 -4.89
CA ARG A 212 -5.11 -0.41 -5.97
C ARG A 212 -5.08 0.60 -7.12
N TRP A 213 -3.90 1.15 -7.40
CA TRP A 213 -3.68 2.02 -8.54
C TRP A 213 -3.69 1.23 -9.86
N SER A 214 -4.04 1.89 -10.95
CA SER A 214 -4.23 1.26 -12.28
C SER A 214 -3.04 0.42 -12.73
N GLY A 215 -1.84 0.90 -12.47
CA GLY A 215 -0.61 0.22 -12.83
C GLY A 215 -0.42 -1.13 -12.13
N VAL A 216 -0.81 -1.29 -10.87
CA VAL A 216 -0.66 -2.58 -10.19
C VAL A 216 -1.60 -3.63 -10.77
N LEU A 217 -2.81 -3.22 -11.17
CA LEU A 217 -3.76 -4.13 -11.84
C LEU A 217 -3.23 -4.57 -13.21
N ASP A 218 -2.69 -3.65 -14.01
CA ASP A 218 -2.07 -3.99 -15.29
C ASP A 218 -0.94 -5.04 -15.10
N ARG A 219 -0.12 -4.88 -14.06
CA ARG A 219 0.93 -5.84 -13.73
C ARG A 219 0.38 -7.20 -13.30
N MET A 220 -0.62 -7.22 -12.41
CA MET A 220 -1.25 -8.44 -11.91
C MET A 220 -1.99 -9.21 -12.99
N LEU A 221 -2.49 -8.51 -14.01
CA LEU A 221 -3.18 -9.10 -15.17
C LEU A 221 -2.24 -9.39 -16.35
N GLY A 222 -0.93 -9.22 -16.21
CA GLY A 222 0.06 -9.52 -17.25
C GLY A 222 0.02 -8.56 -18.45
N LEU A 223 -0.56 -7.35 -18.29
CA LEU A 223 -0.77 -6.40 -19.39
C LEU A 223 0.43 -5.47 -19.64
N VAL A 224 1.48 -5.55 -18.81
CA VAL A 224 2.70 -4.75 -18.96
C VAL A 224 3.53 -5.26 -20.15
N ASP A 225 3.70 -6.55 -20.27
CA ASP A 225 4.41 -7.24 -21.35
C ASP A 225 3.62 -8.50 -21.73
N PRO A 226 2.54 -8.34 -22.52
CA PRO A 226 1.65 -9.46 -22.87
C PRO A 226 2.34 -10.61 -23.59
N GLU A 227 3.44 -10.31 -24.32
CA GLU A 227 4.19 -11.31 -25.09
C GLU A 227 5.19 -12.10 -24.24
N SER A 228 5.41 -11.73 -22.99
CA SER A 228 6.26 -12.52 -22.09
C SER A 228 5.66 -13.89 -21.79
N ASP A 229 6.51 -14.91 -21.62
CA ASP A 229 6.04 -16.26 -21.28
C ASP A 229 5.22 -16.26 -19.99
N ALA A 230 5.59 -15.43 -19.01
CA ALA A 230 4.85 -15.27 -17.75
C ALA A 230 3.44 -14.74 -17.97
N SER A 231 3.26 -13.73 -18.85
CA SER A 231 1.95 -13.18 -19.18
C SER A 231 1.10 -14.16 -19.99
N ARG A 232 1.69 -14.82 -20.98
CA ARG A 232 1.00 -15.83 -21.80
C ARG A 232 0.58 -17.07 -20.99
N ALA A 233 1.30 -17.39 -19.91
CA ALA A 233 0.93 -18.46 -18.99
C ALA A 233 -0.17 -18.06 -18.00
N LEU A 234 -0.49 -16.76 -17.87
CA LEU A 234 -1.50 -16.29 -16.92
C LEU A 234 -2.90 -16.74 -17.36
N ARG A 235 -3.67 -17.18 -16.38
CA ARG A 235 -5.08 -17.51 -16.51
C ARG A 235 -5.87 -16.57 -15.61
N ALA A 236 -7.04 -16.16 -16.05
CA ALA A 236 -7.93 -15.35 -15.23
C ALA A 236 -9.31 -15.96 -15.15
N VAL A 237 -9.92 -15.84 -13.98
CA VAL A 237 -11.31 -16.24 -13.74
C VAL A 237 -12.07 -15.05 -13.13
N ARG A 238 -13.34 -14.93 -13.49
CA ARG A 238 -14.27 -13.92 -12.96
C ARG A 238 -15.50 -14.61 -12.39
N TYR A 239 -15.90 -14.19 -11.22
CA TYR A 239 -17.16 -14.60 -10.62
C TYR A 239 -18.22 -13.51 -10.85
N ASP A 240 -19.34 -13.91 -11.45
CA ASP A 240 -20.54 -13.11 -11.59
C ASP A 240 -21.63 -13.68 -10.67
N ASP A 241 -22.35 -12.81 -9.97
CA ASP A 241 -23.44 -13.20 -9.09
C ASP A 241 -24.66 -13.74 -9.85
N GLU A 242 -25.74 -14.09 -9.16
CA GLU A 242 -26.99 -14.60 -9.76
C GLU A 242 -27.67 -13.61 -10.71
N HIS A 243 -27.32 -12.32 -10.61
CA HIS A 243 -27.81 -11.25 -11.49
C HIS A 243 -26.82 -10.94 -12.63
N GLY A 244 -25.75 -11.71 -12.77
CA GLY A 244 -24.72 -11.51 -13.79
C GLY A 244 -23.79 -10.34 -13.52
N GLN A 245 -23.76 -9.82 -12.28
CA GLN A 245 -22.86 -8.71 -11.93
C GLN A 245 -21.49 -9.23 -11.47
N PRO A 246 -20.38 -8.70 -12.01
CA PRO A 246 -19.05 -9.08 -11.60
C PRO A 246 -18.76 -8.72 -10.12
N GLN A 247 -18.48 -9.73 -9.29
CA GLN A 247 -18.25 -9.57 -7.87
C GLN A 247 -16.85 -10.01 -7.42
N GLY A 248 -16.09 -10.68 -8.30
CA GLY A 248 -14.75 -11.10 -7.95
C GLY A 248 -13.96 -11.57 -9.17
N PHE A 249 -12.64 -11.59 -9.02
CA PHE A 249 -11.73 -12.18 -10.01
C PHE A 249 -10.47 -12.71 -9.33
N ALA A 250 -9.84 -13.67 -10.00
CA ALA A 250 -8.50 -14.12 -9.66
C ALA A 250 -7.68 -14.28 -10.94
N ALA A 251 -6.37 -14.03 -10.83
CA ALA A 251 -5.41 -14.30 -11.89
C ALA A 251 -4.28 -15.17 -11.35
N PHE A 252 -4.01 -16.27 -12.02
CA PHE A 252 -3.07 -17.30 -11.56
C PHE A 252 -2.32 -17.92 -12.74
N ARG A 253 -1.19 -18.53 -12.43
CA ARG A 253 -0.43 -19.37 -13.36
C ARG A 253 -0.09 -20.69 -12.73
N VAL A 254 0.15 -21.71 -13.55
CA VAL A 254 0.63 -23.00 -13.06
C VAL A 254 2.14 -23.06 -13.30
N THR A 255 2.89 -23.04 -12.19
CA THR A 255 4.35 -23.21 -12.19
C THR A 255 4.66 -24.70 -12.01
N ARG A 256 5.64 -25.23 -12.74
CA ARG A 256 6.03 -26.64 -12.67
C ARG A 256 7.53 -26.79 -12.61
N GLU A 257 8.00 -27.60 -11.70
CA GLU A 257 9.33 -28.17 -11.79
C GLU A 257 9.34 -29.40 -12.71
N PRO A 258 10.48 -29.72 -13.35
CA PRO A 258 10.57 -30.93 -14.17
C PRO A 258 10.15 -32.17 -13.40
N ASN A 259 9.21 -32.93 -13.99
CA ASN A 259 8.69 -34.20 -13.44
C ASN A 259 7.84 -34.08 -12.14
N GLU A 260 7.42 -32.87 -11.76
CA GLU A 260 6.51 -32.65 -10.63
C GLU A 260 5.17 -32.07 -11.11
N PRO A 261 4.05 -32.41 -10.42
CA PRO A 261 2.80 -31.70 -10.62
C PRO A 261 3.00 -30.22 -10.26
N GLY A 262 2.40 -29.31 -11.06
CA GLY A 262 2.56 -27.87 -10.85
C GLY A 262 1.88 -27.35 -9.60
N TRP A 263 2.15 -26.10 -9.30
CA TRP A 263 1.44 -25.29 -8.30
C TRP A 263 0.61 -24.22 -9.01
N ALA A 264 -0.66 -24.08 -8.64
CA ALA A 264 -1.46 -22.94 -9.06
C ALA A 264 -1.10 -21.73 -8.18
N GLU A 265 -0.30 -20.83 -8.72
CA GLU A 265 0.16 -19.62 -8.01
C GLU A 265 -0.66 -18.41 -8.48
N PHE A 266 -1.27 -17.70 -7.56
CA PHE A 266 -2.02 -16.50 -7.89
C PHE A 266 -1.39 -15.24 -7.28
N ASP A 267 -1.37 -14.19 -8.10
CA ASP A 267 -0.89 -12.87 -7.71
C ASP A 267 -2.04 -11.98 -7.19
N VAL A 268 -3.27 -12.30 -7.58
CA VAL A 268 -4.47 -11.58 -7.16
C VAL A 268 -5.67 -12.50 -7.02
N LEU A 269 -6.37 -12.37 -5.90
CA LEU A 269 -7.73 -12.82 -5.68
C LEU A 269 -8.44 -11.63 -5.02
N ALA A 270 -9.38 -11.02 -5.73
CA ALA A 270 -10.16 -9.89 -5.26
C ALA A 270 -11.65 -10.25 -5.27
N ALA A 271 -12.30 -10.15 -4.12
CA ALA A 271 -13.69 -10.52 -3.92
C ALA A 271 -14.46 -9.41 -3.21
N ALA A 272 -15.51 -8.92 -3.85
CA ALA A 272 -16.40 -7.89 -3.29
C ALA A 272 -17.49 -8.47 -2.37
N THR A 273 -17.66 -9.79 -2.37
CA THR A 273 -18.65 -10.52 -1.55
C THR A 273 -18.05 -11.83 -1.04
N ASP A 274 -18.65 -12.40 0.02
CA ASP A 274 -18.24 -13.71 0.54
C ASP A 274 -18.50 -14.84 -0.47
N ASP A 275 -19.57 -14.74 -1.26
CA ASP A 275 -19.86 -15.68 -2.33
C ASP A 275 -18.78 -15.67 -3.40
N ALA A 276 -18.33 -14.49 -3.80
CA ALA A 276 -17.24 -14.33 -4.75
C ALA A 276 -15.92 -14.95 -4.21
N GLU A 277 -15.61 -14.70 -2.95
CA GLU A 277 -14.42 -15.26 -2.31
C GLU A 277 -14.46 -16.78 -2.26
N ARG A 278 -15.58 -17.36 -1.81
CA ARG A 278 -15.78 -18.82 -1.78
C ARG A 278 -15.69 -19.43 -3.19
N ALA A 279 -16.36 -18.83 -4.16
CA ALA A 279 -16.36 -19.34 -5.53
C ALA A 279 -14.96 -19.33 -6.17
N LEU A 280 -14.21 -18.25 -5.96
CA LEU A 280 -12.85 -18.13 -6.49
C LEU A 280 -11.89 -19.10 -5.82
N TRP A 281 -11.95 -19.25 -4.49
CA TRP A 281 -11.16 -20.24 -3.78
C TRP A 281 -11.47 -21.67 -4.24
N ARG A 282 -12.76 -22.00 -4.38
CA ARG A 282 -13.17 -23.32 -4.85
C ARG A 282 -12.55 -23.65 -6.21
N VAL A 283 -12.65 -22.73 -7.18
CA VAL A 283 -12.05 -22.94 -8.51
C VAL A 283 -10.54 -23.13 -8.44
N LEU A 284 -9.83 -22.41 -7.57
CA LEU A 284 -8.38 -22.57 -7.41
C LEU A 284 -8.00 -23.92 -6.81
N VAL A 285 -8.70 -24.39 -5.77
CA VAL A 285 -8.40 -25.69 -5.13
C VAL A 285 -8.86 -26.91 -5.94
N GLU A 286 -9.86 -26.75 -6.81
CA GLU A 286 -10.37 -27.82 -7.68
C GLU A 286 -9.60 -27.94 -9.02
N GLN A 287 -8.49 -27.18 -9.22
CA GLN A 287 -7.67 -27.30 -10.45
C GLN A 287 -7.07 -28.71 -10.58
N ASP A 288 -7.17 -29.28 -11.79
CA ASP A 288 -6.51 -30.56 -12.10
C ASP A 288 -5.03 -30.37 -12.44
N PHE A 289 -4.28 -31.46 -12.32
CA PHE A 289 -2.85 -31.54 -12.65
C PHE A 289 -1.95 -30.58 -11.86
N VAL A 290 -2.38 -30.19 -10.64
CA VAL A 290 -1.59 -29.41 -9.69
C VAL A 290 -1.43 -30.15 -8.37
N SER A 291 -0.32 -29.95 -7.70
CA SER A 291 -0.07 -30.42 -6.33
C SER A 291 -0.85 -29.60 -5.31
N GLY A 292 -1.06 -28.33 -5.60
CA GLY A 292 -1.72 -27.41 -4.68
C GLY A 292 -1.84 -26.00 -5.23
N VAL A 293 -2.28 -25.12 -4.34
CA VAL A 293 -2.48 -23.70 -4.60
C VAL A 293 -1.54 -22.91 -3.70
N ARG A 294 -0.91 -21.87 -4.24
CA ARG A 294 -0.09 -20.93 -3.47
C ARG A 294 -0.59 -19.50 -3.70
N GLY A 295 -0.83 -18.79 -2.60
CA GLY A 295 -1.20 -17.38 -2.61
C GLY A 295 -0.27 -16.55 -1.74
N ARG A 296 0.22 -15.44 -2.28
CA ARG A 296 1.04 -14.47 -1.54
C ARG A 296 0.20 -13.26 -1.14
N LEU A 297 0.68 -12.54 -0.12
CA LEU A 297 0.04 -11.34 0.40
C LEU A 297 -1.43 -11.56 0.76
N ARG A 298 -1.71 -12.70 1.37
CA ARG A 298 -3.04 -13.04 1.89
C ARG A 298 -3.21 -12.56 3.33
N SER A 299 -4.45 -12.46 3.77
CA SER A 299 -4.75 -12.22 5.18
C SER A 299 -4.10 -13.30 6.05
N VAL A 300 -3.62 -12.92 7.23
CA VAL A 300 -3.17 -13.89 8.25
C VAL A 300 -4.35 -14.65 8.87
N GLU A 301 -5.58 -14.18 8.62
CA GLU A 301 -6.85 -14.76 9.06
C GLU A 301 -7.66 -15.21 7.83
N GLU A 302 -7.01 -15.85 6.86
CA GLU A 302 -7.67 -16.29 5.63
C GLU A 302 -8.72 -17.39 5.94
N PRO A 303 -9.99 -17.23 5.54
CA PRO A 303 -11.04 -18.15 5.95
C PRO A 303 -11.05 -19.50 5.25
N ILE A 304 -10.17 -19.74 4.29
CA ILE A 304 -10.16 -20.94 3.42
C ILE A 304 -10.09 -22.24 4.22
N GLU A 305 -9.41 -22.26 5.37
CA GLU A 305 -9.29 -23.47 6.20
C GLU A 305 -10.65 -24.00 6.68
N TRP A 306 -11.64 -23.12 6.86
CA TRP A 306 -12.99 -23.46 7.31
C TRP A 306 -13.89 -23.96 6.18
N LEU A 307 -13.43 -23.88 4.94
CA LEU A 307 -14.14 -24.30 3.74
C LEU A 307 -13.68 -25.66 3.23
N LEU A 308 -12.67 -26.27 3.89
CA LEU A 308 -12.09 -27.56 3.54
C LEU A 308 -12.38 -28.61 4.61
N GLU A 309 -12.59 -29.87 4.19
CA GLU A 309 -12.83 -30.99 5.10
C GLU A 309 -11.66 -31.22 6.05
N ASP A 310 -10.44 -31.06 5.56
CA ASP A 310 -9.22 -31.10 6.36
C ASP A 310 -8.59 -29.70 6.42
N PRO A 311 -8.76 -28.96 7.54
CA PRO A 311 -8.16 -27.63 7.67
C PRO A 311 -6.63 -27.66 7.62
N ARG A 312 -5.99 -28.80 7.90
CA ARG A 312 -4.54 -28.97 7.78
C ARG A 312 -4.05 -29.08 6.33
N ALA A 313 -4.96 -29.07 5.35
CA ALA A 313 -4.58 -28.86 3.96
C ALA A 313 -3.97 -27.48 3.73
N VAL A 314 -4.36 -26.49 4.55
CA VAL A 314 -3.86 -25.12 4.50
C VAL A 314 -2.65 -24.98 5.42
N ARG A 315 -1.57 -24.40 4.90
CA ARG A 315 -0.37 -24.06 5.66
C ARG A 315 0.01 -22.62 5.42
N VAL A 316 0.24 -21.90 6.50
CA VAL A 316 0.93 -20.61 6.44
C VAL A 316 2.43 -20.90 6.40
N THR A 317 3.07 -20.62 5.28
CA THR A 317 4.52 -20.85 5.08
C THR A 317 5.35 -19.63 5.44
N GLU A 318 4.75 -18.45 5.38
CA GLU A 318 5.36 -17.20 5.77
C GLU A 318 4.28 -16.27 6.33
N ALA A 319 4.60 -15.54 7.40
CA ALA A 319 3.76 -14.45 7.92
C ALA A 319 4.65 -13.35 8.45
N SER A 320 4.52 -12.16 7.88
CA SER A 320 5.35 -11.00 8.22
C SER A 320 4.52 -9.72 8.31
N ASP A 321 5.11 -8.68 8.88
CA ASP A 321 4.59 -7.33 8.73
C ASP A 321 4.70 -6.90 7.26
N HIS A 322 3.68 -6.24 6.78
CA HIS A 322 3.63 -5.80 5.38
C HIS A 322 3.42 -4.30 5.28
N LEU A 323 2.29 -3.80 5.76
CA LEU A 323 2.02 -2.37 5.75
C LEU A 323 2.42 -1.73 7.07
N TRP A 324 3.26 -0.71 6.99
CA TRP A 324 3.62 0.16 8.11
C TRP A 324 2.91 1.49 7.96
N VAL A 325 2.38 1.98 9.06
CA VAL A 325 1.61 3.21 9.12
C VAL A 325 2.22 4.17 10.12
N ARG A 326 2.23 5.44 9.76
CA ARG A 326 2.58 6.60 10.57
C ARG A 326 1.34 7.48 10.73
N ILE A 327 0.90 7.72 11.94
CA ILE A 327 -0.20 8.65 12.23
C ILE A 327 0.31 10.08 12.05
N VAL A 328 -0.34 10.86 11.19
CA VAL A 328 -0.04 12.27 10.90
C VAL A 328 -1.10 13.19 11.54
N ASP A 329 -2.36 12.73 11.58
CA ASP A 329 -3.47 13.36 12.28
C ASP A 329 -4.22 12.30 13.10
N ALA A 330 -4.03 12.32 14.41
CA ALA A 330 -4.61 11.32 15.30
C ALA A 330 -6.14 11.45 15.37
N ALA A 331 -6.68 12.67 15.37
CA ALA A 331 -8.13 12.87 15.44
C ALA A 331 -8.82 12.33 14.18
N ALA A 332 -8.29 12.64 13.01
CA ALA A 332 -8.81 12.16 11.75
C ALA A 332 -8.68 10.63 11.63
N ALA A 333 -7.53 10.05 11.99
CA ALA A 333 -7.29 8.61 11.94
C ALA A 333 -8.23 7.83 12.88
N LEU A 334 -8.41 8.29 14.12
CA LEU A 334 -9.30 7.69 15.09
C LEU A 334 -10.78 7.85 14.71
N GLY A 335 -11.18 9.00 14.19
CA GLY A 335 -12.55 9.29 13.79
C GLY A 335 -13.00 8.59 12.51
N ALA A 336 -12.07 8.15 11.67
CA ALA A 336 -12.39 7.50 10.39
C ALA A 336 -12.96 6.09 10.56
N ARG A 337 -12.53 5.35 11.58
CA ARG A 337 -12.88 3.94 11.78
C ARG A 337 -14.17 3.74 12.56
N ARG A 338 -14.74 2.54 12.48
CA ARG A 338 -15.84 2.10 13.35
C ARG A 338 -15.32 1.33 14.56
N TYR A 339 -16.07 1.41 15.64
CA TYR A 339 -15.79 0.76 16.93
C TYR A 339 -16.86 -0.28 17.25
N GLY A 340 -16.47 -1.39 17.88
CA GLY A 340 -17.37 -2.51 18.19
C GLY A 340 -18.32 -2.26 19.37
N ALA A 341 -18.07 -1.22 20.18
CA ALA A 341 -18.89 -0.88 21.33
C ALA A 341 -18.93 0.63 21.56
N ALA A 342 -20.01 1.11 22.19
CA ALA A 342 -20.07 2.46 22.72
C ALA A 342 -19.13 2.62 23.91
N GLY A 343 -18.53 3.79 24.05
CA GLY A 343 -17.63 4.08 25.18
C GLY A 343 -16.86 5.37 25.01
N GLU A 344 -16.15 5.71 26.06
CA GLU A 344 -15.24 6.86 26.11
C GLU A 344 -13.82 6.36 26.41
N LEU A 345 -12.84 6.91 25.68
CA LEU A 345 -11.43 6.64 25.89
C LEU A 345 -10.63 7.93 25.80
N VAL A 346 -9.85 8.21 26.84
CA VAL A 346 -8.89 9.31 26.82
C VAL A 346 -7.52 8.76 26.46
N LEU A 347 -6.90 9.37 25.46
CA LEU A 347 -5.58 9.02 24.95
C LEU A 347 -4.63 10.20 25.13
N ASP A 348 -3.52 9.99 25.84
CA ASP A 348 -2.37 10.89 25.82
C ASP A 348 -1.32 10.30 24.89
N ILE A 349 -1.05 10.98 23.77
CA ILE A 349 -0.12 10.52 22.75
C ILE A 349 1.14 11.37 22.81
N ASP A 350 2.28 10.72 23.00
CA ASP A 350 3.60 11.30 22.86
C ASP A 350 4.20 10.90 21.49
N ASP A 351 4.48 11.89 20.67
CA ASP A 351 5.07 11.72 19.36
C ASP A 351 6.33 12.58 19.26
N PRO A 352 7.53 11.97 19.23
CA PRO A 352 8.79 12.73 19.18
C PRO A 352 8.92 13.69 17.99
N LEU A 353 8.17 13.45 16.90
CA LEU A 353 8.13 14.35 15.74
C LEU A 353 6.97 15.35 15.80
N GLY A 354 6.11 15.29 16.81
CA GLY A 354 5.07 16.28 17.10
C GLY A 354 3.84 16.23 16.18
N TYR A 355 3.71 15.28 15.27
CA TYR A 355 2.57 15.23 14.34
C TYR A 355 1.27 14.83 15.03
N ALA A 356 1.35 13.84 15.93
CA ALA A 356 0.21 13.23 16.61
C ALA A 356 0.22 13.47 18.13
N SER A 357 1.17 14.24 18.67
CA SER A 357 1.22 14.56 20.10
C SER A 357 -0.03 15.28 20.56
N GLY A 358 -0.54 14.90 21.72
CA GLY A 358 -1.67 15.60 22.34
C GLY A 358 -2.56 14.67 23.16
N ARG A 359 -3.56 15.28 23.80
CA ARG A 359 -4.61 14.58 24.53
C ARG A 359 -5.87 14.52 23.66
N TYR A 360 -6.45 13.34 23.52
CA TYR A 360 -7.61 13.08 22.68
C TYR A 360 -8.68 12.37 23.52
N THR A 361 -9.91 12.84 23.45
CA THR A 361 -11.07 12.12 24.01
C THR A 361 -11.86 11.51 22.86
N LEU A 362 -11.84 10.20 22.76
CA LEU A 362 -12.59 9.42 21.79
C LEU A 362 -13.93 9.02 22.39
N LEU A 363 -15.03 9.43 21.76
CA LEU A 363 -16.39 9.06 22.14
C LEU A 363 -16.98 8.17 21.04
N ALA A 364 -17.11 6.88 21.30
CA ALA A 364 -17.76 5.94 20.40
C ALA A 364 -19.24 5.78 20.76
N SER A 365 -20.12 5.85 19.77
CA SER A 365 -21.56 5.64 19.90
C SER A 365 -21.95 4.18 19.64
N ALA A 366 -23.16 3.79 19.98
CA ALA A 366 -23.66 2.42 19.82
C ALA A 366 -23.72 1.96 18.34
N ASP A 367 -23.81 2.90 17.40
CA ASP A 367 -23.72 2.61 15.96
C ASP A 367 -22.28 2.48 15.45
N GLY A 368 -21.29 2.52 16.34
CA GLY A 368 -19.87 2.37 16.06
C GLY A 368 -19.20 3.62 15.51
N ARG A 369 -19.89 4.74 15.32
CA ARG A 369 -19.25 6.02 14.94
C ARG A 369 -18.50 6.60 16.12
N ALA A 370 -17.46 7.37 15.85
CA ALA A 370 -16.74 8.05 16.90
C ALA A 370 -16.53 9.53 16.56
N VAL A 371 -16.52 10.33 17.63
CA VAL A 371 -16.10 11.72 17.62
C VAL A 371 -14.85 11.83 18.47
N VAL A 372 -13.87 12.58 17.99
CA VAL A 372 -12.60 12.79 18.69
C VAL A 372 -12.50 14.25 19.07
N HIS A 373 -12.48 14.51 20.36
CA HIS A 373 -12.26 15.86 20.91
C HIS A 373 -10.78 16.06 21.20
N VAL A 374 -10.25 17.15 20.69
CA VAL A 374 -8.91 17.63 20.99
C VAL A 374 -9.07 18.84 21.90
N PRO A 375 -8.60 18.81 23.16
CA PRO A 375 -8.62 20.00 24.00
C PRO A 375 -7.93 21.15 23.29
N ARG A 376 -8.56 22.32 23.27
CA ARG A 376 -7.86 23.53 22.85
C ARG A 376 -6.75 23.79 23.86
N SER A 377 -5.53 23.97 23.40
CA SER A 377 -4.49 24.54 24.21
C SER A 377 -4.94 25.97 24.54
N ASP A 378 -5.34 26.23 25.78
CA ASP A 378 -5.55 27.59 26.26
C ASP A 378 -4.21 28.32 26.18
N GLY A 379 -3.96 28.94 25.05
CA GLY A 379 -2.86 29.87 24.84
C GLY A 379 -3.22 31.19 25.55
N SER A 380 -2.38 31.61 26.46
CA SER A 380 -2.31 32.84 27.22
C SER A 380 -2.96 32.84 28.59
N ALA A 381 -2.16 32.52 29.59
CA ALA A 381 -2.29 33.20 30.84
C ALA A 381 -1.97 34.71 30.59
N ASP A 382 -3.01 35.53 30.40
CA ASP A 382 -2.89 36.98 30.48
C ASP A 382 -2.32 37.34 31.85
N GLY A 383 -1.11 37.86 31.81
CA GLY A 383 -0.47 38.46 32.97
C GLY A 383 -1.35 39.63 33.50
N ALA A 384 -2.15 39.34 34.54
CA ALA A 384 -2.74 40.40 35.33
C ALA A 384 -1.64 41.20 36.02
N GLY A 385 -1.27 42.31 35.40
CA GLY A 385 -0.44 43.31 36.00
C GLY A 385 -1.13 43.90 37.24
N ALA A 386 -0.67 43.54 38.41
CA ALA A 386 -1.00 44.18 39.66
C ALA A 386 -0.31 45.57 39.68
N SER A 387 -1.03 46.62 39.35
CA SER A 387 -0.64 47.99 39.69
C SER A 387 -0.90 48.24 41.18
N GLY A 388 0.12 48.07 41.98
CA GLY A 388 0.13 48.54 43.38
C GLY A 388 0.38 50.06 43.43
N THR A 389 -0.64 50.83 43.76
CA THR A 389 -0.49 52.17 44.27
C THR A 389 -0.56 52.13 45.77
N SER A 390 0.51 52.54 46.42
CA SER A 390 0.52 52.90 47.86
C SER A 390 0.31 54.39 48.02
N PRO A 391 -0.30 54.86 49.11
CA PRO A 391 -0.10 56.19 49.60
C PRO A 391 1.16 56.30 50.44
#